data_b201f46550f9719b69d8a9483999ea9c
#
_entry.id   b201f46550f9719b69d8a9483999ea9c
#
_cell.length_a   1.000
_cell.length_b   1.000
_cell.length_c   1.000
_cell.angle_alpha   90.00
_cell.angle_beta   90.00
_cell.angle_gamma   90.00
#
_symmetry.space_group_name_H-M   'P 1'
#
loop_
_entity.id
_entity.type
_entity.pdbx_description
1 polymer ?
#
loop_
_entity_poly.entity_id
_entity_poly.type
_entity_poly.pdbx_seq_one_letter_code
_entity_poly.pdbx_strand_id
1 'polypeptide(L)'
;MALLFRFFSEIEQNELFTIMRPSEHTGEFLGELDELIIKRLIENETPQHVANLIEFASSNDQASILGVIDEGAAQAILELLKSEEQEEVEEIMGYPEDSAGTLMYTDVFTLHENTIAKEAINALQDHESSEMVFYLYVIDEDERLVGIISLRDLVTTPPDTRLKDIMIRHLQTVRPETDQEEVAR
;
A
#
# COMPACT_ATOMS: atom_id res chain seq x y z
N MET A 1 -14.13 8.04 5.57
CA MET A 1 -14.56 9.45 5.41
C MET A 1 -14.78 9.79 3.93
N ALA A 2 -14.00 9.27 3.03
CA ALA A 2 -14.09 9.49 1.57
C ALA A 2 -15.48 9.21 0.99
N LEU A 3 -16.16 8.14 1.43
CA LEU A 3 -17.52 7.81 0.98
C LEU A 3 -18.55 8.93 1.20
N LEU A 4 -18.39 9.74 2.23
CA LEU A 4 -19.30 10.86 2.50
C LEU A 4 -18.89 12.12 1.73
N PHE A 5 -17.61 12.24 1.40
CA PHE A 5 -17.07 13.43 0.73
C PHE A 5 -17.71 13.72 -0.62
N ARG A 6 -18.09 12.68 -1.37
CA ARG A 6 -18.77 12.81 -2.66
C ARG A 6 -20.17 13.44 -2.60
N PHE A 7 -20.81 13.48 -1.41
CA PHE A 7 -22.12 14.09 -1.23
C PHE A 7 -22.07 15.59 -0.95
N PHE A 8 -20.88 16.13 -0.67
CA PHE A 8 -20.68 17.56 -0.50
C PHE A 8 -20.57 18.27 -1.85
N SER A 9 -21.00 19.53 -1.89
CA SER A 9 -20.76 20.39 -3.04
C SER A 9 -19.27 20.66 -3.23
N GLU A 10 -18.84 21.06 -4.43
CA GLU A 10 -17.42 21.38 -4.71
C GLU A 10 -16.84 22.43 -3.75
N ILE A 11 -17.66 23.41 -3.34
CA ILE A 11 -17.25 24.45 -2.39
C ILE A 11 -16.95 23.83 -1.02
N GLU A 12 -17.85 23.00 -0.53
CA GLU A 12 -17.70 22.31 0.75
C GLU A 12 -16.51 21.32 0.72
N GLN A 13 -16.32 20.63 -0.41
CA GLN A 13 -15.17 19.74 -0.62
C GLN A 13 -13.86 20.49 -0.54
N ASN A 14 -13.74 21.66 -1.18
CA ASN A 14 -12.54 22.50 -1.13
C ASN A 14 -12.29 23.06 0.28
N GLU A 15 -13.33 23.46 0.99
CA GLU A 15 -13.22 23.93 2.39
C GLU A 15 -12.74 22.81 3.31
N LEU A 16 -13.33 21.61 3.22
CA LEU A 16 -12.93 20.43 4.00
C LEU A 16 -11.49 20.03 3.68
N PHE A 17 -11.13 19.97 2.41
CA PHE A 17 -9.75 19.66 2.00
C PHE A 17 -8.75 20.67 2.58
N THR A 18 -9.08 21.97 2.55
CA THR A 18 -8.22 23.00 3.15
C THR A 18 -8.02 22.80 4.65
N ILE A 19 -9.04 22.31 5.36
CA ILE A 19 -8.95 22.01 6.80
C ILE A 19 -8.09 20.75 7.04
N MET A 20 -8.17 19.76 6.14
CA MET A 20 -7.47 18.47 6.27
C MET A 20 -5.99 18.56 5.88
N ARG A 21 -5.58 19.49 5.01
CA ARG A 21 -4.21 19.63 4.48
C ARG A 21 -3.08 19.45 5.50
N PRO A 22 -3.17 19.92 6.75
CA PRO A 22 -2.10 19.72 7.72
C PRO A 22 -2.05 18.33 8.36
N SER A 23 -2.98 17.43 7.99
CA SER A 23 -3.08 16.10 8.59
C SER A 23 -2.20 15.08 7.86
N GLU A 24 -1.52 14.22 8.60
CA GLU A 24 -0.78 13.07 8.09
C GLU A 24 -1.68 12.08 7.30
N HIS A 25 -2.99 12.08 7.56
CA HIS A 25 -3.96 11.23 6.88
C HIS A 25 -4.50 11.81 5.57
N THR A 26 -4.01 12.96 5.12
CA THR A 26 -4.55 13.62 3.91
C THR A 26 -4.21 12.84 2.64
N GLY A 27 -3.02 12.24 2.58
CA GLY A 27 -2.61 11.41 1.45
C GLY A 27 -3.48 10.15 1.31
N GLU A 28 -3.63 9.39 2.39
CA GLU A 28 -4.52 8.23 2.46
C GLU A 28 -5.98 8.60 2.09
N PHE A 29 -6.46 9.71 2.62
CA PHE A 29 -7.79 10.21 2.28
C PHE A 29 -7.94 10.54 0.79
N LEU A 30 -6.93 11.16 0.16
CA LEU A 30 -6.93 11.43 -1.27
C LEU A 30 -6.96 10.15 -2.09
N GLY A 31 -6.17 9.13 -1.73
CA GLY A 31 -6.13 7.83 -2.40
C GLY A 31 -7.49 7.10 -2.43
N GLU A 32 -8.35 7.36 -1.44
CA GLU A 32 -9.72 6.80 -1.40
C GLU A 32 -10.75 7.58 -2.26
N LEU A 33 -10.40 8.71 -2.88
CA LEU A 33 -11.33 9.54 -3.64
C LEU A 33 -11.38 9.13 -5.11
N ASP A 34 -12.48 9.52 -5.78
CA ASP A 34 -12.60 9.39 -7.23
C ASP A 34 -11.56 10.28 -7.95
N GLU A 35 -10.95 9.78 -9.01
CA GLU A 35 -9.88 10.43 -9.80
C GLU A 35 -10.21 11.89 -10.17
N LEU A 36 -11.43 12.16 -10.59
CA LEU A 36 -11.89 13.52 -10.95
C LEU A 36 -11.86 14.48 -9.76
N ILE A 37 -12.13 13.96 -8.56
CA ILE A 37 -12.10 14.76 -7.33
C ILE A 37 -10.65 15.02 -6.95
N ILE A 38 -9.79 13.99 -6.97
CA ILE A 38 -8.35 14.12 -6.71
C ILE A 38 -7.77 15.21 -7.61
N LYS A 39 -7.92 15.04 -8.94
CA LYS A 39 -7.39 15.98 -9.92
C LYS A 39 -7.80 17.41 -9.62
N ARG A 40 -9.10 17.65 -9.38
CA ARG A 40 -9.63 19.00 -9.08
C ARG A 40 -9.05 19.59 -7.78
N LEU A 41 -8.83 18.77 -6.75
CA LEU A 41 -8.32 19.25 -5.46
C LEU A 41 -6.85 19.64 -5.52
N ILE A 42 -6.05 18.97 -6.37
CA ILE A 42 -4.60 19.15 -6.42
C ILE A 42 -4.10 19.90 -7.66
N GLU A 43 -4.92 20.10 -8.71
CA GLU A 43 -4.51 20.73 -9.99
C GLU A 43 -3.89 22.13 -9.85
N ASN A 44 -4.24 22.87 -8.81
CA ASN A 44 -3.73 24.21 -8.55
C ASN A 44 -2.65 24.25 -7.47
N GLU A 45 -2.25 23.09 -6.94
CA GLU A 45 -1.21 22.99 -5.93
C GLU A 45 0.18 22.94 -6.58
N THR A 46 1.20 23.37 -5.84
CA THR A 46 2.57 23.22 -6.30
C THR A 46 3.08 21.80 -6.11
N PRO A 47 4.03 21.29 -6.94
CA PRO A 47 4.61 19.95 -6.76
C PRO A 47 5.10 19.70 -5.33
N GLN A 48 5.79 20.68 -4.72
CA GLN A 48 6.24 20.58 -3.33
C GLN A 48 5.08 20.41 -2.34
N HIS A 49 3.97 21.09 -2.57
CA HIS A 49 2.81 20.97 -1.68
C HIS A 49 2.14 19.61 -1.82
N VAL A 50 1.99 19.10 -3.04
CA VAL A 50 1.44 17.76 -3.26
C VAL A 50 2.36 16.69 -2.66
N ALA A 51 3.68 16.76 -2.88
CA ALA A 51 4.63 15.84 -2.25
C ALA A 51 4.47 15.79 -0.73
N ASN A 52 4.33 16.94 -0.07
CA ASN A 52 4.11 16.99 1.37
C ASN A 52 2.73 16.42 1.80
N LEU A 53 1.70 16.55 0.95
CA LEU A 53 0.36 16.00 1.24
C LEU A 53 0.34 14.47 1.21
N ILE A 54 1.16 13.87 0.32
CA ILE A 54 1.18 12.42 0.10
C ILE A 54 2.34 11.73 0.83
N GLU A 55 3.21 12.45 1.55
CA GLU A 55 4.42 11.93 2.21
C GLU A 55 4.15 10.73 3.13
N PHE A 56 3.00 10.70 3.79
CA PHE A 56 2.61 9.64 4.73
C PHE A 56 1.61 8.63 4.13
N ALA A 57 1.28 8.77 2.85
CA ALA A 57 0.41 7.82 2.15
C ALA A 57 1.21 6.58 1.72
N SER A 58 0.52 5.45 1.53
CA SER A 58 1.15 4.25 0.96
C SER A 58 1.66 4.52 -0.46
N SER A 59 2.67 3.76 -0.91
CA SER A 59 3.19 3.88 -2.28
C SER A 59 2.10 3.66 -3.34
N ASN A 60 1.09 2.82 -3.04
CA ASN A 60 -0.09 2.63 -3.89
C ASN A 60 -0.96 3.88 -3.97
N ASP A 61 -1.26 4.53 -2.84
CA ASP A 61 -2.04 5.77 -2.85
C ASP A 61 -1.29 6.89 -3.55
N GLN A 62 0.03 6.99 -3.32
CA GLN A 62 0.89 7.95 -4.02
C GLN A 62 0.85 7.71 -5.53
N ALA A 63 1.03 6.47 -5.99
CA ALA A 63 0.96 6.11 -7.41
C ALA A 63 -0.42 6.42 -8.02
N SER A 64 -1.50 6.10 -7.30
CA SER A 64 -2.88 6.39 -7.72
C SER A 64 -3.11 7.91 -7.87
N ILE A 65 -2.66 8.71 -6.90
CA ILE A 65 -2.77 10.17 -6.95
C ILE A 65 -1.95 10.76 -8.11
N LEU A 66 -0.72 10.26 -8.30
CA LEU A 66 0.15 10.74 -9.39
C LEU A 66 -0.34 10.28 -10.77
N GLY A 67 -0.99 9.12 -10.87
CA GLY A 67 -1.54 8.61 -12.11
C GLY A 67 -2.68 9.46 -12.71
N VAL A 68 -3.38 10.27 -11.89
CA VAL A 68 -4.51 11.09 -12.37
C VAL A 68 -4.14 12.51 -12.81
N ILE A 69 -2.88 12.93 -12.61
CA ILE A 69 -2.37 14.26 -13.02
C ILE A 69 -1.55 14.16 -14.30
N ASP A 70 -1.13 15.29 -14.86
CA ASP A 70 -0.28 15.26 -16.05
C ASP A 70 1.13 14.72 -15.74
N GLU A 71 1.73 14.02 -16.71
CA GLU A 71 3.02 13.35 -16.58
C GLU A 71 4.15 14.28 -16.09
N GLY A 72 4.17 15.53 -16.55
CA GLY A 72 5.19 16.49 -16.14
C GLY A 72 5.06 16.92 -14.69
N ALA A 73 3.83 17.08 -14.18
CA ALA A 73 3.57 17.38 -12.77
C ALA A 73 3.86 16.15 -11.90
N ALA A 74 3.47 14.95 -12.34
CA ALA A 74 3.75 13.70 -11.65
C ALA A 74 5.28 13.50 -11.47
N GLN A 75 6.05 13.67 -12.54
CA GLN A 75 7.50 13.55 -12.49
C GLN A 75 8.14 14.57 -11.53
N ALA A 76 7.67 15.83 -11.55
CA ALA A 76 8.18 16.85 -10.65
C ALA A 76 7.86 16.57 -9.17
N ILE A 77 6.77 15.85 -8.89
CA ILE A 77 6.42 15.43 -7.53
C ILE A 77 7.26 14.21 -7.13
N LEU A 78 7.42 13.22 -7.99
CA LEU A 78 8.26 12.04 -7.77
C LEU A 78 9.70 12.40 -7.37
N GLU A 79 10.31 13.38 -8.05
CA GLU A 79 11.66 13.87 -7.72
C GLU A 79 11.77 14.50 -6.32
N LEU A 80 10.65 14.81 -5.67
CA LEU A 80 10.59 15.38 -4.31
C LEU A 80 10.33 14.34 -3.23
N LEU A 81 9.96 13.11 -3.59
CA LEU A 81 9.80 11.99 -2.66
C LEU A 81 11.15 11.47 -2.19
N LYS A 82 11.17 10.72 -1.10
CA LYS A 82 12.37 10.01 -0.64
C LYS A 82 12.74 8.92 -1.67
N SER A 83 14.03 8.63 -1.81
CA SER A 83 14.51 7.74 -2.88
C SER A 83 13.91 6.34 -2.83
N GLU A 84 13.70 5.76 -1.64
CA GLU A 84 13.08 4.45 -1.48
C GLU A 84 11.60 4.47 -1.90
N GLU A 85 10.85 5.48 -1.44
CA GLU A 85 9.45 5.69 -1.82
C GLU A 85 9.30 5.99 -3.32
N GLN A 86 10.23 6.76 -3.91
CA GLN A 86 10.21 7.07 -5.34
C GLN A 86 10.34 5.81 -6.19
N GLU A 87 11.29 4.91 -5.88
CA GLU A 87 11.49 3.66 -6.63
C GLU A 87 10.24 2.79 -6.59
N GLU A 88 9.60 2.64 -5.43
CA GLU A 88 8.36 1.88 -5.28
C GLU A 88 7.19 2.49 -6.07
N VAL A 89 7.00 3.80 -5.99
CA VAL A 89 5.93 4.50 -6.72
C VAL A 89 6.13 4.40 -8.23
N GLU A 90 7.37 4.58 -8.72
CA GLU A 90 7.71 4.41 -10.14
C GLU A 90 7.45 2.98 -10.62
N GLU A 91 7.76 1.97 -9.79
CA GLU A 91 7.46 0.57 -10.11
C GLU A 91 5.95 0.35 -10.26
N ILE A 92 5.14 0.82 -9.30
CA ILE A 92 3.68 0.67 -9.35
C ILE A 92 3.08 1.39 -10.56
N MET A 93 3.52 2.62 -10.85
CA MET A 93 3.09 3.38 -12.03
C MET A 93 3.52 2.74 -13.36
N GLY A 94 4.52 1.87 -13.34
CA GLY A 94 5.00 1.11 -14.50
C GLY A 94 4.10 -0.08 -14.88
N TYR A 95 3.22 -0.54 -14.00
CA TYR A 95 2.30 -1.64 -14.30
C TYR A 95 1.14 -1.20 -15.20
N PRO A 96 0.59 -2.13 -16.02
CA PRO A 96 -0.61 -1.83 -16.81
C PRO A 96 -1.79 -1.40 -15.92
N GLU A 97 -2.59 -0.47 -16.38
CA GLU A 97 -3.87 -0.12 -15.75
C GLU A 97 -4.72 -1.39 -15.56
N ASP A 98 -5.49 -1.46 -14.48
CA ASP A 98 -6.34 -2.61 -14.15
C ASP A 98 -5.58 -3.94 -13.96
N SER A 99 -4.27 -3.92 -13.66
CA SER A 99 -3.49 -5.11 -13.36
C SER A 99 -3.36 -5.38 -11.85
N ALA A 100 -2.93 -6.59 -11.48
CA ALA A 100 -2.62 -6.95 -10.10
C ALA A 100 -1.56 -6.03 -9.49
N GLY A 101 -0.60 -5.58 -10.29
CA GLY A 101 0.50 -4.71 -9.85
C GLY A 101 0.04 -3.35 -9.33
N THR A 102 -1.04 -2.79 -9.90
CA THR A 102 -1.61 -1.52 -9.43
C THR A 102 -2.44 -1.67 -8.15
N LEU A 103 -2.82 -2.90 -7.80
CA LEU A 103 -3.66 -3.22 -6.63
C LEU A 103 -2.89 -3.88 -5.48
N MET A 104 -1.69 -4.41 -5.75
CA MET A 104 -0.89 -5.10 -4.73
C MET A 104 -0.21 -4.12 -3.79
N TYR A 105 -0.09 -4.51 -2.52
CA TYR A 105 0.76 -3.82 -1.57
C TYR A 105 2.19 -4.38 -1.68
N THR A 106 3.18 -3.50 -1.74
CA THR A 106 4.61 -3.83 -1.81
C THR A 106 5.23 -4.00 -0.43
N ASP A 107 4.80 -3.19 0.55
CA ASP A 107 5.24 -3.30 1.94
C ASP A 107 4.44 -4.38 2.69
N VAL A 108 4.89 -5.62 2.58
CA VAL A 108 4.27 -6.77 3.23
C VAL A 108 5.17 -7.34 4.32
N PHE A 109 4.60 -7.66 5.48
CA PHE A 109 5.34 -8.28 6.57
C PHE A 109 5.73 -9.72 6.23
N THR A 110 7.03 -9.95 6.02
CA THR A 110 7.59 -11.25 5.67
C THR A 110 8.49 -11.80 6.77
N LEU A 111 8.56 -13.12 6.89
CA LEU A 111 9.46 -13.83 7.81
C LEU A 111 10.08 -15.04 7.13
N HIS A 112 11.33 -15.36 7.53
CA HIS A 112 12.05 -16.50 7.00
C HIS A 112 11.45 -17.84 7.48
N GLU A 113 11.39 -18.86 6.62
CA GLU A 113 10.78 -20.17 6.91
C GLU A 113 11.38 -20.89 8.13
N ASN A 114 12.63 -20.60 8.49
CA ASN A 114 13.31 -21.20 9.64
C ASN A 114 13.07 -20.45 10.96
N THR A 115 12.41 -19.30 10.95
CA THR A 115 12.01 -18.54 12.15
C THR A 115 11.09 -19.39 13.03
N ILE A 116 11.23 -19.34 14.35
CA ILE A 116 10.31 -20.02 15.28
C ILE A 116 9.11 -19.14 15.62
N ALA A 117 7.98 -19.77 15.98
CA ALA A 117 6.72 -19.07 16.26
C ALA A 117 6.85 -17.94 17.29
N LYS A 118 7.66 -18.14 18.34
CA LYS A 118 7.92 -17.11 19.36
C LYS A 118 8.61 -15.87 18.76
N GLU A 119 9.62 -16.07 17.92
CA GLU A 119 10.35 -14.96 17.28
C GLU A 119 9.43 -14.23 16.29
N ALA A 120 8.60 -14.96 15.55
CA ALA A 120 7.61 -14.40 14.65
C ALA A 120 6.58 -13.50 15.38
N ILE A 121 6.11 -13.94 16.56
CA ILE A 121 5.20 -13.14 17.39
C ILE A 121 5.89 -11.87 17.91
N ASN A 122 7.14 -11.96 18.34
CA ASN A 122 7.90 -10.80 18.79
C ASN A 122 8.13 -9.81 17.64
N ALA A 123 8.55 -10.30 16.47
CA ALA A 123 8.74 -9.46 15.30
C ALA A 123 7.45 -8.74 14.89
N LEU A 124 6.29 -9.44 14.96
CA LEU A 124 4.99 -8.83 14.69
C LEU A 124 4.60 -7.76 15.73
N GLN A 125 5.00 -7.95 17.01
CA GLN A 125 4.73 -6.95 18.06
C GLN A 125 5.58 -5.69 17.92
N ASP A 126 6.79 -5.85 17.36
CA ASP A 126 7.71 -4.74 17.10
C ASP A 126 7.45 -4.04 15.77
N HIS A 127 6.58 -4.61 14.92
CA HIS A 127 6.24 -4.05 13.61
C HIS A 127 5.22 -2.92 13.76
N GLU A 128 5.64 -1.70 13.41
CA GLU A 128 4.83 -0.47 13.53
C GLU A 128 3.90 -0.22 12.32
N SER A 129 3.46 -1.24 11.62
CA SER A 129 2.51 -1.06 10.51
C SER A 129 1.12 -0.70 11.04
N SER A 130 0.49 0.28 10.41
CA SER A 130 -0.93 0.62 10.63
C SER A 130 -1.88 -0.40 10.03
N GLU A 131 -1.38 -1.30 9.18
CA GLU A 131 -2.19 -2.30 8.50
C GLU A 131 -2.50 -3.52 9.37
N MET A 132 -3.70 -4.05 9.20
CA MET A 132 -4.20 -5.18 9.97
C MET A 132 -3.64 -6.48 9.38
N VAL A 133 -2.60 -7.05 10.00
CA VAL A 133 -1.96 -8.28 9.59
C VAL A 133 -2.83 -9.50 9.95
N PHE A 134 -3.50 -10.10 8.99
CA PHE A 134 -4.23 -11.37 9.17
C PHE A 134 -3.40 -12.60 8.83
N TYR A 135 -2.48 -12.46 7.89
CA TYR A 135 -1.59 -13.51 7.40
C TYR A 135 -0.15 -13.00 7.39
N LEU A 136 0.77 -13.89 7.75
CA LEU A 136 2.21 -13.68 7.62
C LEU A 136 2.68 -14.40 6.36
N TYR A 137 3.49 -13.73 5.58
CA TYR A 137 4.13 -14.30 4.40
C TYR A 137 5.47 -14.91 4.79
N VAL A 138 5.72 -16.13 4.33
CA VAL A 138 6.93 -16.89 4.65
C VAL A 138 7.80 -16.99 3.41
N ILE A 139 9.06 -16.56 3.54
CA ILE A 139 10.06 -16.56 2.48
C ILE A 139 11.20 -17.55 2.76
N ASP A 140 11.88 -18.00 1.71
CA ASP A 140 13.09 -18.81 1.79
C ASP A 140 14.37 -17.94 1.80
N GLU A 141 15.54 -18.59 1.67
CA GLU A 141 16.85 -17.93 1.65
C GLU A 141 17.08 -17.08 0.37
N ASP A 142 16.31 -17.34 -0.70
CA ASP A 142 16.33 -16.59 -1.96
C ASP A 142 15.25 -15.49 -1.99
N GLU A 143 14.64 -15.15 -0.83
CA GLU A 143 13.53 -14.18 -0.67
C GLU A 143 12.27 -14.54 -1.46
N ARG A 144 12.07 -15.83 -1.78
CA ARG A 144 10.87 -16.29 -2.50
C ARG A 144 9.77 -16.67 -1.52
N LEU A 145 8.55 -16.29 -1.85
CA LEU A 145 7.36 -16.68 -1.11
C LEU A 145 7.17 -18.22 -1.16
N VAL A 146 7.28 -18.89 -0.01
CA VAL A 146 7.16 -20.35 0.12
C VAL A 146 5.95 -20.79 0.93
N GLY A 147 5.27 -19.87 1.62
CA GLY A 147 4.08 -20.16 2.40
C GLY A 147 3.43 -18.95 3.02
N ILE A 148 2.24 -19.19 3.60
CA ILE A 148 1.53 -18.22 4.44
C ILE A 148 1.11 -18.88 5.75
N ILE A 149 0.99 -18.08 6.82
CA ILE A 149 0.52 -18.52 8.13
C ILE A 149 -0.55 -17.55 8.60
N SER A 150 -1.71 -18.05 9.04
CA SER A 150 -2.68 -17.17 9.67
C SER A 150 -2.18 -16.73 11.05
N LEU A 151 -2.49 -15.51 11.46
CA LEU A 151 -2.17 -15.02 12.79
C LEU A 151 -2.73 -15.96 13.89
N ARG A 152 -3.92 -16.54 13.66
CA ARG A 152 -4.52 -17.51 14.58
C ARG A 152 -3.65 -18.76 14.75
N ASP A 153 -3.19 -19.35 13.64
CA ASP A 153 -2.38 -20.57 13.69
C ASP A 153 -1.03 -20.28 14.35
N LEU A 154 -0.42 -19.12 14.07
CA LEU A 154 0.81 -18.69 14.72
C LEU A 154 0.64 -18.62 16.25
N VAL A 155 -0.40 -17.93 16.75
CA VAL A 155 -0.59 -17.71 18.21
C VAL A 155 -0.93 -19.01 18.96
N THR A 156 -1.52 -20.00 18.26
CA THR A 156 -1.88 -21.31 18.85
C THR A 156 -0.78 -22.36 18.73
N THR A 157 0.28 -22.05 18.00
CA THR A 157 1.42 -22.95 17.77
C THR A 157 2.39 -22.96 18.96
N PRO A 158 3.00 -24.11 19.32
CA PRO A 158 4.05 -24.15 20.32
C PRO A 158 5.22 -23.22 19.94
N PRO A 159 5.79 -22.48 20.91
CA PRO A 159 6.72 -21.37 20.67
C PRO A 159 8.01 -21.75 19.91
N ASP A 160 8.47 -22.98 20.04
CA ASP A 160 9.71 -23.47 19.42
C ASP A 160 9.49 -24.11 18.04
N THR A 161 8.26 -24.07 17.51
CA THR A 161 7.93 -24.63 16.19
C THR A 161 8.37 -23.68 15.07
N ARG A 162 9.01 -24.21 14.03
CA ARG A 162 9.45 -23.41 12.87
C ARG A 162 8.26 -23.11 11.95
N LEU A 163 8.26 -21.94 11.31
CA LEU A 163 7.22 -21.49 10.40
C LEU A 163 7.01 -22.47 9.24
N LYS A 164 8.09 -23.06 8.70
CA LYS A 164 8.03 -24.08 7.62
C LYS A 164 7.23 -25.33 7.96
N ASP A 165 7.06 -25.62 9.26
CA ASP A 165 6.37 -26.83 9.72
C ASP A 165 4.85 -26.61 9.87
N ILE A 166 4.39 -25.35 9.85
CA ILE A 166 3.01 -24.95 10.05
C ILE A 166 2.41 -24.14 8.90
N MET A 167 3.24 -23.63 7.98
CA MET A 167 2.78 -22.80 6.88
C MET A 167 1.96 -23.57 5.85
N ILE A 168 1.03 -22.89 5.22
CA ILE A 168 0.28 -23.36 4.05
C ILE A 168 1.14 -23.12 2.82
N ARG A 169 1.52 -24.22 2.11
CA ARG A 169 2.42 -24.17 0.95
C ARG A 169 1.69 -24.07 -0.39
N HIS A 170 0.41 -24.46 -0.45
CA HIS A 170 -0.38 -24.39 -1.68
C HIS A 170 -0.95 -22.98 -1.84
N LEU A 171 -0.14 -22.09 -2.44
CA LEU A 171 -0.50 -20.72 -2.70
C LEU A 171 -1.06 -20.59 -4.12
N GLN A 172 -2.11 -19.78 -4.26
CA GLN A 172 -2.50 -19.24 -5.55
C GLN A 172 -1.80 -17.90 -5.71
N THR A 173 -1.00 -17.78 -6.73
CA THR A 173 -0.24 -16.56 -7.03
C THR A 173 -0.55 -16.11 -8.44
N VAL A 174 -0.49 -14.82 -8.67
CA VAL A 174 -0.59 -14.17 -9.97
C VAL A 174 0.66 -13.33 -10.22
N ARG A 175 0.86 -12.91 -11.45
CA ARG A 175 1.91 -11.95 -11.79
C ARG A 175 1.38 -10.53 -11.68
N PRO A 176 2.24 -9.53 -11.43
CA PRO A 176 1.81 -8.13 -11.39
C PRO A 176 1.07 -7.67 -12.65
N GLU A 177 1.43 -8.19 -13.81
CA GLU A 177 0.80 -7.84 -15.10
C GLU A 177 -0.55 -8.53 -15.34
N THR A 178 -0.98 -9.41 -14.42
CA THR A 178 -2.25 -10.13 -14.54
C THR A 178 -3.43 -9.16 -14.40
N ASP A 179 -4.39 -9.25 -15.32
CA ASP A 179 -5.61 -8.44 -15.30
C ASP A 179 -6.42 -8.68 -14.01
N GLN A 180 -6.93 -7.60 -13.41
CA GLN A 180 -7.67 -7.65 -12.14
C GLN A 180 -8.92 -8.53 -12.17
N GLU A 181 -9.60 -8.64 -13.33
CA GLU A 181 -10.75 -9.54 -13.47
C GLU A 181 -10.33 -11.00 -13.44
N GLU A 182 -9.13 -11.33 -13.93
CA GLU A 182 -8.55 -12.67 -13.84
C GLU A 182 -8.15 -13.00 -12.40
N VAL A 183 -7.59 -12.04 -11.66
CA VAL A 183 -7.27 -12.19 -10.22
C VAL A 183 -8.50 -12.50 -9.40
N ALA A 184 -9.67 -11.93 -9.76
CA ALA A 184 -10.93 -12.09 -9.04
C ALA A 184 -11.64 -13.46 -9.29
N ARG A 185 -11.14 -14.32 -10.20
CA ARG A 185 -11.75 -15.60 -10.58
C ARG A 185 -11.15 -16.78 -9.85
#